data_afcc6c8ef87e8921a5c1b3f00bf49678
#
_entry.id   afcc6c8ef87e8921a5c1b3f00bf49678
#
_cell.length_a   1.000
_cell.length_b   1.000
_cell.length_c   1.000
_cell.angle_alpha   90.00
_cell.angle_beta   90.00
_cell.angle_gamma   90.00
#
_symmetry.space_group_name_H-M   'P 1'
#
loop_
_entity.id
_entity.type
_entity.pdbx_description
1 polymer ?
#
loop_
_entity_poly.entity_id
_entity_poly.type
_entity_poly.pdbx_seq_one_letter_code
_entity_poly.pdbx_strand_id
1 'polypeptide(L)'
;MTQDSELIKNEFADLYVDHDIPSKKILEQIRKNIRIKKLKRICFRVAAVLIPVVLIVGLYMQLNSKVDLFGTSEYEEVVVDKGERIQIMFQDGTKVYINSDSKLRYPKKFALNTREVYLEGEAYFVVAKNKNRPFIVNLSGPAIHVLGTSFNVQDYPENKDIVVCLDEGNINLTLLRKRNTRCNPAKD
;
A
#
# COMPACT_ATOMS: atom_id res chain seq x y z
N MET A 1 -77.58 -52.36 17.32
CA MET A 1 -77.35 -51.02 16.78
C MET A 1 -76.10 -50.35 17.45
N THR A 2 -75.07 -51.11 17.86
CA THR A 2 -73.92 -50.64 18.64
C THR A 2 -72.58 -51.18 18.11
N GLN A 3 -72.60 -52.09 17.14
CA GLN A 3 -71.37 -52.70 16.64
C GLN A 3 -70.78 -51.94 15.46
N ASP A 4 -71.60 -51.28 14.67
CA ASP A 4 -71.15 -50.51 13.49
C ASP A 4 -70.47 -49.17 13.89
N SER A 5 -70.81 -48.61 15.05
CA SER A 5 -70.22 -47.35 15.51
C SER A 5 -68.82 -47.47 16.08
N GLU A 6 -68.43 -48.66 16.58
CA GLU A 6 -67.07 -48.94 17.02
C GLU A 6 -66.11 -49.29 15.85
N LEU A 7 -66.64 -49.98 14.82
CA LEU A 7 -65.86 -50.24 13.63
C LEU A 7 -65.49 -48.97 12.90
N ILE A 8 -66.41 -48.03 12.77
CA ILE A 8 -66.15 -46.73 12.15
C ILE A 8 -65.16 -45.89 12.95
N LYS A 9 -65.22 -45.94 14.28
CA LYS A 9 -64.27 -45.25 15.15
C LYS A 9 -62.84 -45.81 15.03
N ASN A 10 -62.69 -47.12 14.92
CA ASN A 10 -61.37 -47.73 14.77
C ASN A 10 -60.77 -47.48 13.35
N GLU A 11 -61.63 -47.49 12.31
CA GLU A 11 -61.19 -47.21 10.97
C GLU A 11 -60.77 -45.72 10.76
N PHE A 12 -61.43 -44.79 11.50
CA PHE A 12 -61.02 -43.40 11.52
C PHE A 12 -59.81 -43.12 12.43
N ALA A 13 -59.59 -43.97 13.43
CA ALA A 13 -58.40 -43.84 14.29
C ALA A 13 -57.11 -44.22 13.57
N ASP A 14 -57.19 -45.24 12.68
CA ASP A 14 -56.04 -45.65 11.88
C ASP A 14 -55.73 -44.70 10.71
N LEU A 15 -56.70 -43.86 10.31
CA LEU A 15 -56.51 -42.82 9.30
C LEU A 15 -55.82 -41.56 9.89
N TYR A 16 -55.81 -41.42 11.21
CA TYR A 16 -55.00 -40.44 11.91
C TYR A 16 -53.59 -41.02 12.17
N VAL A 17 -52.92 -41.44 11.13
CA VAL A 17 -51.50 -41.65 11.21
C VAL A 17 -50.88 -40.31 11.57
N ASP A 18 -50.46 -40.25 12.83
CA ASP A 18 -49.62 -39.16 13.34
C ASP A 18 -48.37 -39.04 12.43
N HIS A 19 -48.51 -38.33 11.37
CA HIS A 19 -47.36 -37.83 10.64
C HIS A 19 -46.71 -36.81 11.55
N ASP A 20 -45.83 -37.35 12.39
CA ASP A 20 -44.89 -36.57 13.18
C ASP A 20 -44.02 -35.74 12.20
N ILE A 21 -44.74 -34.77 11.58
CA ILE A 21 -44.12 -33.79 10.73
C ILE A 21 -43.14 -33.09 11.66
N PRO A 22 -41.86 -33.12 11.36
CA PRO A 22 -40.86 -32.46 12.22
C PRO A 22 -41.00 -30.93 12.07
N SER A 23 -42.18 -30.45 12.52
CA SER A 23 -42.65 -29.07 12.42
C SER A 23 -41.64 -28.08 13.03
N LYS A 24 -40.97 -28.49 14.10
CA LYS A 24 -39.91 -27.66 14.71
C LYS A 24 -38.70 -27.50 13.83
N LYS A 25 -38.21 -28.58 13.21
CA LYS A 25 -37.04 -28.50 12.28
C LYS A 25 -37.36 -27.69 11.02
N ILE A 26 -38.54 -27.87 10.46
CA ILE A 26 -39.01 -27.13 9.28
C ILE A 26 -39.17 -25.65 9.63
N LEU A 27 -39.77 -25.31 10.76
CA LEU A 27 -39.91 -23.93 11.23
C LEU A 27 -38.54 -23.26 11.49
N GLU A 28 -37.58 -23.98 12.07
CA GLU A 28 -36.24 -23.49 12.29
C GLU A 28 -35.50 -23.23 10.94
N GLN A 29 -35.60 -24.13 10.00
CA GLN A 29 -35.04 -23.93 8.65
C GLN A 29 -35.66 -22.73 7.93
N ILE A 30 -37.00 -22.59 8.01
CA ILE A 30 -37.70 -21.44 7.41
C ILE A 30 -37.27 -20.14 8.09
N ARG A 31 -37.19 -20.10 9.42
CA ARG A 31 -36.71 -18.93 10.17
C ARG A 31 -35.25 -18.57 9.80
N LYS A 32 -34.38 -19.59 9.68
CA LYS A 32 -32.98 -19.42 9.28
C LYS A 32 -32.87 -18.84 7.86
N ASN A 33 -33.64 -19.39 6.93
CA ASN A 33 -33.69 -18.92 5.55
C ASN A 33 -34.24 -17.49 5.41
N ILE A 34 -35.26 -17.15 6.21
CA ILE A 34 -35.81 -15.78 6.25
C ILE A 34 -34.80 -14.80 6.82
N ARG A 35 -34.07 -15.18 7.90
CA ARG A 35 -33.00 -14.33 8.48
C ARG A 35 -31.89 -14.11 7.46
N ILE A 36 -31.41 -15.16 6.79
CA ILE A 36 -30.36 -15.05 5.77
C ILE A 36 -30.81 -14.18 4.61
N LYS A 37 -32.05 -14.34 4.12
CA LYS A 37 -32.60 -13.49 3.07
C LYS A 37 -32.75 -12.02 3.49
N LYS A 38 -33.14 -11.76 4.74
CA LYS A 38 -33.18 -10.40 5.31
C LYS A 38 -31.77 -9.80 5.43
N LEU A 39 -30.81 -10.56 5.98
CA LEU A 39 -29.42 -10.12 6.07
C LEU A 39 -28.81 -9.80 4.69
N LYS A 40 -28.99 -10.69 3.71
CA LYS A 40 -28.51 -10.45 2.34
C LYS A 40 -29.11 -9.19 1.73
N ARG A 41 -30.40 -8.92 1.94
CA ARG A 41 -31.04 -7.68 1.43
C ARG A 41 -30.49 -6.43 2.15
N ILE A 42 -30.24 -6.51 3.46
CA ILE A 42 -29.66 -5.39 4.21
C ILE A 42 -28.22 -5.15 3.74
N CYS A 43 -27.40 -6.21 3.68
CA CYS A 43 -26.02 -6.11 3.16
C CYS A 43 -25.98 -5.53 1.73
N PHE A 44 -26.88 -5.97 0.87
CA PHE A 44 -26.96 -5.45 -0.50
C PHE A 44 -27.35 -3.97 -0.55
N ARG A 45 -28.30 -3.53 0.30
CA ARG A 45 -28.68 -2.12 0.41
C ARG A 45 -27.56 -1.25 0.96
N VAL A 46 -26.86 -1.75 2.00
CA VAL A 46 -25.71 -1.05 2.60
C VAL A 46 -24.57 -0.97 1.58
N ALA A 47 -24.25 -2.06 0.89
CA ALA A 47 -23.23 -2.08 -0.14
C ALA A 47 -23.58 -1.14 -1.32
N ALA A 48 -24.85 -1.10 -1.74
CA ALA A 48 -25.32 -0.23 -2.82
C ALA A 48 -25.15 1.27 -2.50
N VAL A 49 -25.12 1.65 -1.22
CA VAL A 49 -24.89 3.04 -0.79
C VAL A 49 -23.39 3.28 -0.52
N LEU A 50 -22.73 2.33 0.14
CA LEU A 50 -21.32 2.53 0.54
C LEU A 50 -20.36 2.52 -0.67
N ILE A 51 -20.61 1.65 -1.65
CA ILE A 51 -19.72 1.55 -2.82
C ILE A 51 -19.66 2.89 -3.59
N PRO A 52 -20.79 3.52 -4.01
CA PRO A 52 -20.73 4.79 -4.71
C PRO A 52 -20.17 5.93 -3.82
N VAL A 53 -20.42 5.93 -2.52
CA VAL A 53 -19.83 6.93 -1.61
C VAL A 53 -18.30 6.79 -1.56
N VAL A 54 -17.78 5.57 -1.41
CA VAL A 54 -16.34 5.32 -1.43
C VAL A 54 -15.72 5.71 -2.78
N LEU A 55 -16.40 5.40 -3.89
CA LEU A 55 -15.94 5.81 -5.22
C LEU A 55 -15.96 7.33 -5.42
N ILE A 56 -17.00 8.02 -4.94
CA ILE A 56 -17.08 9.49 -5.02
C ILE A 56 -16.01 10.13 -4.15
N VAL A 57 -15.80 9.64 -2.92
CA VAL A 57 -14.74 10.14 -2.03
C VAL A 57 -13.36 9.85 -2.61
N GLY A 58 -13.15 8.67 -3.18
CA GLY A 58 -11.91 8.33 -3.87
C GLY A 58 -11.65 9.24 -5.09
N LEU A 59 -12.67 9.45 -5.91
CA LEU A 59 -12.60 10.35 -7.07
C LEU A 59 -12.39 11.81 -6.63
N TYR A 60 -13.08 12.26 -5.58
CA TYR A 60 -12.91 13.60 -5.00
C TYR A 60 -11.50 13.80 -4.44
N MET A 61 -10.98 12.80 -3.72
CA MET A 61 -9.60 12.79 -3.26
C MET A 61 -8.60 12.80 -4.44
N GLN A 62 -8.86 12.07 -5.50
CA GLN A 62 -8.01 12.03 -6.69
C GLN A 62 -8.04 13.36 -7.47
N LEU A 63 -9.18 14.03 -7.54
CA LEU A 63 -9.32 15.33 -8.22
C LEU A 63 -8.78 16.50 -7.39
N ASN A 64 -8.98 16.48 -6.07
CA ASN A 64 -8.55 17.57 -5.19
C ASN A 64 -7.20 17.37 -4.52
N SER A 65 -6.75 16.13 -4.34
CA SER A 65 -5.40 15.86 -3.91
C SER A 65 -4.56 15.63 -5.16
N LYS A 66 -3.56 16.46 -5.35
CA LYS A 66 -2.38 16.15 -6.18
C LYS A 66 -1.57 15.02 -5.50
N VAL A 67 -2.26 14.03 -4.94
CA VAL A 67 -1.68 12.82 -4.37
C VAL A 67 -1.67 11.82 -5.51
N ASP A 68 -0.55 11.76 -6.21
CA ASP A 68 -0.26 10.67 -7.13
C ASP A 68 -0.18 9.37 -6.33
N LEU A 69 -1.30 8.65 -6.24
CA LEU A 69 -1.35 7.33 -5.62
C LEU A 69 -0.47 6.31 -6.37
N PHE A 70 -0.08 6.61 -7.60
CA PHE A 70 0.70 5.74 -8.49
C PHE A 70 2.07 6.30 -8.90
N GLY A 71 2.55 7.38 -8.25
CA GLY A 71 3.95 7.76 -8.33
C GLY A 71 4.47 8.22 -9.69
N THR A 72 3.66 8.89 -10.51
CA THR A 72 4.16 9.72 -11.60
C THR A 72 4.60 11.08 -11.03
N SER A 73 5.54 11.03 -10.11
CA SER A 73 6.09 12.27 -9.57
C SER A 73 6.97 12.88 -10.63
N GLU A 74 6.62 14.09 -11.02
CA GLU A 74 7.50 14.95 -11.78
C GLU A 74 8.77 15.16 -10.95
N TYR A 75 9.92 14.80 -11.53
CA TYR A 75 11.23 14.97 -10.89
C TYR A 75 11.78 16.35 -11.19
N GLU A 76 12.38 16.95 -10.20
CA GLU A 76 13.24 18.13 -10.32
C GLU A 76 14.69 17.70 -10.22
N GLU A 77 15.54 18.39 -10.95
CA GLU A 77 16.97 18.17 -10.95
C GLU A 77 17.68 19.49 -10.65
N VAL A 78 18.56 19.45 -9.65
CA VAL A 78 19.44 20.56 -9.32
C VAL A 78 20.86 20.16 -9.64
N VAL A 79 21.48 20.95 -10.51
CA VAL A 79 22.89 20.80 -10.88
C VAL A 79 23.65 21.95 -10.23
N VAL A 80 24.73 21.63 -9.56
CA VAL A 80 25.62 22.59 -8.87
C VAL A 80 26.95 22.61 -9.59
N ASP A 81 27.30 23.75 -10.13
CA ASP A 81 28.55 23.92 -10.90
C ASP A 81 29.79 23.93 -10.00
N LYS A 82 30.96 23.79 -10.62
CA LYS A 82 32.25 23.82 -9.91
C LYS A 82 32.42 25.12 -9.17
N GLY A 83 32.72 25.01 -7.87
CA GLY A 83 32.93 26.15 -6.96
C GLY A 83 31.68 26.69 -6.28
N GLU A 84 30.50 26.19 -6.65
CA GLU A 84 29.24 26.57 -6.03
C GLU A 84 28.78 25.54 -4.98
N ARG A 85 27.83 25.96 -4.13
CA ARG A 85 27.14 25.12 -3.16
C ARG A 85 25.70 25.58 -3.03
N ILE A 86 24.77 24.64 -2.94
CA ILE A 86 23.35 24.93 -2.83
C ILE A 86 22.77 24.20 -1.62
N GLN A 87 21.91 24.88 -0.87
CA GLN A 87 21.11 24.27 0.18
C GLN A 87 19.66 24.15 -0.27
N ILE A 88 19.09 22.97 -0.12
CA ILE A 88 17.68 22.68 -0.36
C ILE A 88 17.04 22.24 0.94
N MET A 89 15.79 22.69 1.16
CA MET A 89 14.96 22.19 2.24
C MET A 89 13.69 21.58 1.66
N PHE A 90 13.48 20.27 1.92
CA PHE A 90 12.29 19.56 1.49
C PHE A 90 11.09 19.83 2.40
N GLN A 91 9.88 19.51 1.91
CA GLN A 91 8.62 19.74 2.62
C GLN A 91 8.52 18.91 3.93
N ASP A 92 9.27 17.82 4.04
CA ASP A 92 9.34 16.99 5.25
C ASP A 92 10.29 17.52 6.33
N GLY A 93 10.95 18.67 6.07
CA GLY A 93 11.93 19.28 6.95
C GLY A 93 13.37 18.75 6.77
N THR A 94 13.59 17.82 5.83
CA THR A 94 14.95 17.36 5.48
C THR A 94 15.73 18.47 4.80
N LYS A 95 16.97 18.71 5.23
CA LYS A 95 17.89 19.66 4.62
C LYS A 95 18.98 18.93 3.89
N VAL A 96 19.33 19.40 2.71
CA VAL A 96 20.41 18.84 1.88
C VAL A 96 21.34 19.98 1.47
N TYR A 97 22.62 19.82 1.75
CA TYR A 97 23.69 20.72 1.33
C TYR A 97 24.46 20.03 0.21
N ILE A 98 24.28 20.49 -1.01
CA ILE A 98 24.88 19.94 -2.22
C ILE A 98 26.19 20.65 -2.45
N ASN A 99 27.26 19.89 -2.60
CA ASN A 99 28.61 20.42 -2.87
C ASN A 99 28.81 20.68 -4.35
N SER A 100 29.96 21.26 -4.71
CA SER A 100 30.28 21.61 -6.10
C SER A 100 30.35 20.36 -6.99
N ASP A 101 30.12 20.54 -8.29
CA ASP A 101 30.18 19.48 -9.31
C ASP A 101 29.26 18.29 -8.96
N SER A 102 28.07 18.61 -8.52
CA SER A 102 27.12 17.60 -8.01
C SER A 102 25.72 17.81 -8.56
N LYS A 103 24.98 16.70 -8.65
CA LYS A 103 23.63 16.67 -9.19
C LYS A 103 22.71 15.93 -8.22
N LEU A 104 21.60 16.56 -7.88
CA LEU A 104 20.54 15.95 -7.05
C LEU A 104 19.23 15.95 -7.82
N ARG A 105 18.68 14.76 -8.04
CA ARG A 105 17.34 14.57 -8.63
C ARG A 105 16.38 14.06 -7.58
N TYR A 106 15.25 14.72 -7.43
CA TYR A 106 14.24 14.41 -6.43
C TYR A 106 12.83 14.66 -6.97
N PRO A 107 11.80 13.96 -6.46
CA PRO A 107 10.42 14.21 -6.88
C PRO A 107 9.89 15.51 -6.25
N LYS A 108 9.08 16.27 -6.97
CA LYS A 108 8.38 17.45 -6.41
C LYS A 108 7.60 17.14 -5.13
N LYS A 109 7.08 15.91 -5.03
CA LYS A 109 6.45 15.37 -3.83
C LYS A 109 6.92 13.93 -3.60
N PHE A 110 7.35 13.64 -2.40
CA PHE A 110 7.71 12.28 -2.03
C PHE A 110 6.49 11.35 -2.01
N ALA A 111 6.68 10.09 -2.40
CA ALA A 111 5.68 9.03 -2.31
C ALA A 111 5.18 8.84 -0.85
N LEU A 112 4.02 8.22 -0.65
CA LEU A 112 3.45 8.04 0.68
C LEU A 112 4.31 7.16 1.60
N ASN A 113 4.99 6.16 1.02
CA ASN A 113 5.71 5.13 1.77
C ASN A 113 7.22 5.37 1.84
N THR A 114 7.79 6.16 0.92
CA THR A 114 9.22 6.40 0.80
C THR A 114 9.52 7.86 0.46
N ARG A 115 10.75 8.28 0.74
CA ARG A 115 11.31 9.57 0.36
C ARG A 115 12.59 9.29 -0.42
N GLU A 116 12.50 9.24 -1.75
CA GLU A 116 13.61 8.84 -2.61
C GLU A 116 14.22 10.01 -3.35
N VAL A 117 15.55 10.05 -3.35
CA VAL A 117 16.35 11.00 -4.13
C VAL A 117 17.49 10.25 -4.83
N TYR A 118 18.07 10.88 -5.84
CA TYR A 118 19.20 10.37 -6.62
C TYR A 118 20.33 11.38 -6.55
N LEU A 119 21.50 10.94 -6.12
CA LEU A 119 22.68 11.78 -5.99
C LEU A 119 23.79 11.29 -6.93
N GLU A 120 24.42 12.24 -7.62
CA GLU A 120 25.69 12.11 -8.31
C GLU A 120 26.60 13.24 -7.82
N GLY A 121 27.77 12.94 -7.27
CA GLY A 121 28.65 13.90 -6.63
C GLY A 121 28.59 13.87 -5.11
N GLU A 122 28.62 15.01 -4.43
CA GLU A 122 28.70 15.09 -2.97
C GLU A 122 27.54 15.90 -2.38
N ALA A 123 26.92 15.36 -1.32
CA ALA A 123 25.95 16.08 -0.54
C ALA A 123 25.95 15.65 0.94
N TYR A 124 25.71 16.62 1.82
CA TYR A 124 25.46 16.43 3.23
C TYR A 124 23.94 16.48 3.49
N PHE A 125 23.42 15.41 4.10
CA PHE A 125 22.01 15.24 4.39
C PHE A 125 21.75 15.39 5.90
N VAL A 126 20.76 16.18 6.27
CA VAL A 126 20.16 16.25 7.60
C VAL A 126 18.72 15.80 7.47
N VAL A 127 18.49 14.49 7.61
CA VAL A 127 17.19 13.87 7.33
C VAL A 127 16.25 13.98 8.52
N ALA A 128 15.05 14.49 8.27
CA ALA A 128 13.98 14.57 9.26
C ALA A 128 13.58 13.18 9.76
N LYS A 129 13.46 13.00 11.09
CA LYS A 129 13.15 11.71 11.74
C LYS A 129 11.73 11.26 11.37
N ASN A 130 11.63 10.11 10.69
CA ASN A 130 10.35 9.47 10.38
C ASN A 130 10.54 7.94 10.23
N LYS A 131 10.14 7.19 11.27
CA LYS A 131 10.31 5.73 11.32
C LYS A 131 9.41 4.98 10.33
N ASN A 132 8.30 5.58 9.94
CA ASN A 132 7.30 4.93 9.06
C ASN A 132 7.55 5.21 7.58
N ARG A 133 8.48 6.13 7.25
CA ARG A 133 8.73 6.59 5.88
C ARG A 133 10.22 6.79 5.67
N PRO A 134 10.95 5.75 5.26
CA PRO A 134 12.39 5.82 5.07
C PRO A 134 12.78 6.86 4.02
N PHE A 135 13.94 7.48 4.21
CA PHE A 135 14.60 8.32 3.23
C PHE A 135 15.67 7.49 2.52
N ILE A 136 15.63 7.49 1.19
CA ILE A 136 16.46 6.64 0.34
C ILE A 136 17.30 7.54 -0.57
N VAL A 137 18.61 7.44 -0.47
CA VAL A 137 19.54 8.08 -1.41
C VAL A 137 20.07 7.03 -2.36
N ASN A 138 19.65 7.10 -3.61
CA ASN A 138 20.13 6.23 -4.68
C ASN A 138 21.42 6.81 -5.27
N LEU A 139 22.46 6.00 -5.32
CA LEU A 139 23.78 6.30 -5.82
C LEU A 139 24.08 5.53 -7.10
N SER A 140 25.26 5.67 -7.65
CA SER A 140 25.67 4.95 -8.88
C SER A 140 25.64 3.43 -8.78
N GLY A 141 25.66 2.87 -7.55
CA GLY A 141 25.59 1.43 -7.28
C GLY A 141 24.69 1.05 -6.10
N PRO A 142 25.04 1.44 -4.88
CA PRO A 142 24.27 1.16 -3.68
C PRO A 142 23.14 2.17 -3.48
N ALA A 143 22.19 1.83 -2.59
CA ALA A 143 21.23 2.76 -2.02
C ALA A 143 21.42 2.88 -0.50
N ILE A 144 21.34 4.09 0.01
CA ILE A 144 21.43 4.42 1.44
C ILE A 144 20.01 4.58 1.98
N HIS A 145 19.64 3.81 2.99
CA HIS A 145 18.35 3.88 3.66
C HIS A 145 18.51 4.42 5.08
N VAL A 146 17.79 5.49 5.40
CA VAL A 146 17.84 6.12 6.73
C VAL A 146 16.43 6.49 7.21
N LEU A 147 16.25 6.60 8.53
CA LEU A 147 14.99 6.97 9.16
C LEU A 147 14.99 8.36 9.83
N GLY A 148 16.19 9.00 9.85
CA GLY A 148 16.42 10.29 10.50
C GLY A 148 17.87 10.35 10.97
N THR A 149 18.75 10.74 10.07
CA THR A 149 20.21 10.58 10.17
C THR A 149 20.87 11.81 9.54
N SER A 150 21.99 12.24 10.11
CA SER A 150 22.86 13.25 9.51
C SER A 150 24.10 12.55 8.95
N PHE A 151 24.41 12.74 7.69
CA PHE A 151 25.51 12.05 7.01
C PHE A 151 25.96 12.77 5.74
N ASN A 152 27.21 12.59 5.38
CA ASN A 152 27.78 13.03 4.10
C ASN A 152 27.96 11.85 3.16
N VAL A 153 27.74 12.07 1.88
CA VAL A 153 27.94 11.07 0.81
C VAL A 153 28.72 11.70 -0.32
N GLN A 154 29.73 10.95 -0.80
CA GLN A 154 30.48 11.28 -2.01
C GLN A 154 30.35 10.13 -3.01
N ASP A 155 29.78 10.40 -4.17
CA ASP A 155 29.59 9.48 -5.31
C ASP A 155 29.89 10.20 -6.61
N TYR A 156 31.14 10.68 -6.76
CA TYR A 156 31.58 11.30 -7.99
C TYR A 156 31.91 10.26 -9.06
N PRO A 157 31.48 10.44 -10.32
CA PRO A 157 31.71 9.47 -11.42
C PRO A 157 33.19 9.16 -11.67
N GLU A 158 34.08 10.11 -11.40
CA GLU A 158 35.52 9.94 -11.57
C GLU A 158 36.15 9.07 -10.48
N ASN A 159 35.50 8.94 -9.32
CA ASN A 159 35.99 8.16 -8.21
C ASN A 159 35.54 6.70 -8.34
N LYS A 160 36.46 5.77 -7.97
CA LYS A 160 36.13 4.34 -7.93
C LYS A 160 35.31 3.97 -6.69
N ASP A 161 35.44 4.75 -5.64
CA ASP A 161 34.89 4.45 -4.33
C ASP A 161 33.82 5.47 -3.94
N ILE A 162 32.76 4.97 -3.34
CA ILE A 162 31.72 5.76 -2.71
C ILE A 162 32.09 5.92 -1.24
N VAL A 163 32.15 7.16 -0.76
CA VAL A 163 32.48 7.47 0.63
C VAL A 163 31.23 7.93 1.36
N VAL A 164 30.94 7.30 2.51
CA VAL A 164 29.82 7.67 3.37
C VAL A 164 30.34 7.95 4.78
N CYS A 165 30.16 9.19 5.25
CA CYS A 165 30.51 9.60 6.60
C CYS A 165 29.25 9.82 7.42
N LEU A 166 29.05 9.00 8.46
CA LEU A 166 27.94 9.13 9.39
C LEU A 166 28.30 10.14 10.49
N ASP A 167 27.43 11.11 10.73
CA ASP A 167 27.56 12.10 11.79
C ASP A 167 26.62 11.75 12.97
N GLU A 168 25.31 11.55 12.70
CA GLU A 168 24.33 11.19 13.72
C GLU A 168 23.32 10.16 13.17
N GLY A 169 22.97 9.16 13.98
CA GLY A 169 21.90 8.19 13.68
C GLY A 169 22.40 6.85 13.15
N ASN A 170 21.64 6.23 12.25
CA ASN A 170 21.92 4.92 11.68
C ASN A 170 21.76 4.94 10.16
N ILE A 171 22.65 4.24 9.47
CA ILE A 171 22.62 4.04 8.01
C ILE A 171 22.48 2.55 7.72
N ASN A 172 21.60 2.22 6.77
CA ASN A 172 21.50 0.90 6.19
C ASN A 172 21.85 0.98 4.70
N LEU A 173 22.91 0.30 4.29
CA LEU A 173 23.39 0.25 2.91
C LEU A 173 22.82 -0.98 2.22
N THR A 174 22.14 -0.78 1.10
CA THR A 174 21.65 -1.86 0.25
C THR A 174 22.35 -1.82 -1.11
N LEU A 175 23.06 -2.90 -1.44
CA LEU A 175 23.65 -3.04 -2.76
C LEU A 175 22.55 -3.40 -3.76
N LEU A 176 22.31 -2.54 -4.75
CA LEU A 176 21.45 -2.86 -5.89
C LEU A 176 22.18 -3.91 -6.74
N ARG A 177 21.76 -5.16 -6.59
CA ARG A 177 22.22 -6.25 -7.47
C ARG A 177 21.73 -5.93 -8.89
N LYS A 178 22.61 -5.42 -9.79
CA LYS A 178 22.32 -5.35 -11.23
C LYS A 178 21.83 -6.72 -11.66
N ARG A 179 20.57 -6.85 -12.04
CA ARG A 179 20.11 -8.02 -12.79
C ARG A 179 20.88 -8.02 -14.09
N ASN A 180 21.89 -8.91 -14.22
CA ASN A 180 22.47 -9.23 -15.49
C ASN A 180 21.37 -9.86 -16.35
N THR A 181 20.72 -9.06 -17.18
CA THR A 181 20.04 -9.53 -18.36
C THR A 181 21.14 -10.04 -19.29
N ARG A 182 21.40 -11.35 -19.24
CA ARG A 182 22.17 -12.03 -20.29
C ARG A 182 21.38 -11.83 -21.58
N CYS A 183 21.86 -10.91 -22.43
CA CYS A 183 21.52 -10.93 -23.84
C CYS A 183 22.09 -12.26 -24.38
N ASN A 184 21.22 -13.20 -24.70
CA ASN A 184 21.60 -14.33 -25.53
C ASN A 184 21.96 -13.77 -26.92
N PRO A 185 23.17 -14.05 -27.44
CA PRO A 185 23.44 -13.73 -28.83
C PRO A 185 22.53 -14.60 -29.70
N ALA A 186 21.86 -13.94 -30.64
CA ALA A 186 21.14 -14.63 -31.71
C ALA A 186 22.10 -15.62 -32.37
N LYS A 187 21.69 -16.87 -32.48
CA LYS A 187 22.34 -17.84 -33.34
C LYS A 187 21.88 -17.56 -34.77
N ASP A 188 22.82 -17.16 -35.59
CA ASP A 188 22.72 -17.26 -37.05
C ASP A 188 22.56 -18.73 -37.50
#